data_074582a7f60fa993bc896a5372acdfe2
#
_entry.id   074582a7f60fa993bc896a5372acdfe2
#
_cell.length_a   1.000
_cell.length_b   1.000
_cell.length_c   1.000
_cell.angle_alpha   90.00
_cell.angle_beta   90.00
_cell.angle_gamma   90.00
#
_symmetry.space_group_name_H-M   'P 1'
#
loop_
_entity.id
_entity.type
_entity.pdbx_description
1 polymer ?
#
loop_
_entity_poly.entity_id
_entity_poly.type
_entity_poly.pdbx_seq_one_letter_code
_entity_poly.pdbx_strand_id
1 'polypeptide(L)'
;MTIQTFAKKFAKYMPMASFPEKRGSALQIGISEYQRENKSTKTVVMLEMVHQSKPKPPTGSTESGFDWAKDKIFMSLKDLEIAGIIGVIIGIKDELKVIHKHPIDGPEEQQKSSTLEVRMNDFRGTKNLLIKMGQKKPGSTEYTSVQIALQPEDFIVLRLILEGAIKKIYGV
;
A
#
# COMPACT_ATOMS: atom_id res chain seq x y z
N MET A 1 0.14 -23.34 -7.60
CA MET A 1 0.21 -22.39 -6.46
C MET A 1 -1.20 -21.94 -6.12
N THR A 2 -1.79 -22.45 -5.06
CA THR A 2 -3.17 -22.08 -4.67
C THR A 2 -3.09 -20.86 -3.76
N ILE A 3 -3.67 -19.72 -4.21
CA ILE A 3 -3.78 -18.51 -3.39
C ILE A 3 -4.88 -18.76 -2.37
N GLN A 4 -4.53 -18.91 -1.10
CA GLN A 4 -5.50 -18.82 -0.03
C GLN A 4 -5.78 -17.34 0.24
N THR A 5 -7.01 -16.96 0.04
CA THR A 5 -7.68 -15.67 0.24
C THR A 5 -6.85 -14.50 0.79
N PHE A 6 -6.76 -13.42 -0.02
CA PHE A 6 -6.36 -12.09 0.47
C PHE A 6 -7.32 -11.65 1.59
N ALA A 7 -6.84 -11.63 2.82
CA ALA A 7 -7.61 -11.13 3.95
C ALA A 7 -7.27 -9.66 4.20
N LYS A 8 -8.19 -8.75 3.82
CA LYS A 8 -8.08 -7.34 4.15
C LYS A 8 -8.03 -7.17 5.67
N LYS A 9 -6.95 -6.52 6.17
CA LYS A 9 -6.72 -6.28 7.60
C LYS A 9 -6.93 -4.81 7.97
N PHE A 10 -6.68 -3.89 7.04
CA PHE A 10 -6.82 -2.45 7.24
C PHE A 10 -7.25 -1.80 5.94
N ALA A 11 -8.10 -0.79 6.04
CA ALA A 11 -8.40 0.09 4.92
C ALA A 11 -8.67 1.51 5.41
N LYS A 12 -8.16 2.48 4.66
CA LYS A 12 -8.45 3.91 4.84
C LYS A 12 -8.93 4.50 3.53
N TYR A 13 -10.03 5.23 3.59
CA TYR A 13 -10.65 5.91 2.44
C TYR A 13 -10.69 7.41 2.71
N MET A 14 -10.16 8.19 1.78
CA MET A 14 -10.15 9.66 1.83
C MET A 14 -10.73 10.23 0.54
N PRO A 15 -12.06 10.12 0.32
CA PRO A 15 -12.72 10.66 -0.85
C PRO A 15 -12.77 12.20 -0.77
N MET A 16 -12.54 12.85 -1.91
CA MET A 16 -12.69 14.30 -2.05
C MET A 16 -14.06 14.65 -2.59
N ALA A 17 -14.71 15.62 -1.97
CA ALA A 17 -16.03 16.11 -2.42
C ALA A 17 -15.94 16.90 -3.74
N SER A 18 -14.79 17.52 -4.01
CA SER A 18 -14.51 18.30 -5.22
C SER A 18 -14.08 17.47 -6.43
N PHE A 19 -14.39 16.16 -6.45
CA PHE A 19 -14.16 15.33 -7.64
C PHE A 19 -14.97 15.89 -8.84
N PRO A 20 -14.41 15.97 -10.08
CA PRO A 20 -13.11 15.41 -10.50
C PRO A 20 -11.90 16.33 -10.35
N GLU A 21 -12.04 17.60 -9.94
CA GLU A 21 -10.94 18.58 -9.84
C GLU A 21 -9.87 18.13 -8.86
N LYS A 22 -10.29 17.50 -7.76
CA LYS A 22 -9.40 16.85 -6.80
C LYS A 22 -9.85 15.41 -6.58
N ARG A 23 -8.89 14.50 -6.68
CA ARG A 23 -9.12 13.08 -6.46
C ARG A 23 -8.68 12.67 -5.07
N GLY A 24 -9.55 11.99 -4.38
CA GLY A 24 -9.21 11.30 -3.14
C GLY A 24 -8.36 10.07 -3.40
N SER A 25 -7.91 9.46 -2.31
CA SER A 25 -7.12 8.24 -2.32
C SER A 25 -7.65 7.23 -1.31
N ALA A 26 -7.39 5.96 -1.56
CA ALA A 26 -7.65 4.89 -0.62
C ALA A 26 -6.44 3.97 -0.54
N LEU A 27 -6.25 3.41 0.66
CA LEU A 27 -5.22 2.45 1.01
C LEU A 27 -5.89 1.23 1.60
N GLN A 28 -5.43 0.05 1.23
CA GLN A 28 -5.71 -1.17 1.99
C GLN A 28 -4.47 -2.03 2.15
N ILE A 29 -4.43 -2.76 3.26
CA ILE A 29 -3.42 -3.74 3.58
C ILE A 29 -4.09 -5.07 3.84
N GLY A 30 -3.58 -6.11 3.22
CA GLY A 30 -4.02 -7.47 3.42
C GLY A 30 -2.86 -8.40 3.67
N ILE A 31 -3.18 -9.54 4.27
CA ILE A 31 -2.26 -10.63 4.49
C ILE A 31 -2.77 -11.82 3.68
N SER A 32 -1.91 -12.36 2.84
CA SER A 32 -2.17 -13.57 2.07
C SER A 32 -1.24 -14.68 2.50
N GLU A 33 -1.74 -15.90 2.49
CA GLU A 33 -0.96 -17.09 2.76
C GLU A 33 -0.95 -17.97 1.51
N TYR A 34 0.23 -18.42 1.15
CA TYR A 34 0.43 -19.33 0.01
C TYR A 34 0.99 -20.65 0.52
N GLN A 35 0.43 -21.73 0.05
CA GLN A 35 1.03 -23.04 0.22
C GLN A 35 2.07 -23.26 -0.88
N ARG A 36 3.31 -23.53 -0.49
CA ARG A 36 4.37 -23.95 -1.39
C ARG A 36 4.25 -25.44 -1.74
N GLU A 37 4.93 -25.88 -2.79
CA GLU A 37 4.96 -27.30 -3.19
C GLU A 37 5.45 -28.22 -2.08
N ASN A 38 6.38 -27.76 -1.23
CA ASN A 38 6.86 -28.47 -0.05
C ASN A 38 5.91 -28.42 1.17
N LYS A 39 4.64 -28.01 0.98
CA LYS A 39 3.62 -27.80 2.02
C LYS A 39 3.93 -26.72 3.07
N SER A 40 5.03 -25.97 2.93
CA SER A 40 5.28 -24.83 3.82
C SER A 40 4.36 -23.65 3.46
N THR A 41 3.87 -22.94 4.48
CA THR A 41 3.06 -21.72 4.28
C THR A 41 3.98 -20.52 4.19
N LYS A 42 3.77 -19.67 3.18
CA LYS A 42 4.42 -18.36 3.06
C LYS A 42 3.40 -17.28 3.32
N THR A 43 3.64 -16.45 4.33
CA THR A 43 2.87 -15.24 4.61
C THR A 43 3.40 -14.09 3.74
N VAL A 44 2.50 -13.36 3.10
CA VAL A 44 2.82 -12.19 2.28
C VAL A 44 1.92 -11.04 2.68
N VAL A 45 2.51 -9.89 2.95
CA VAL A 45 1.78 -8.64 3.19
C VAL A 45 1.64 -7.89 1.87
N MET A 46 0.41 -7.56 1.51
CA MET A 46 0.09 -6.81 0.30
C MET A 46 -0.37 -5.41 0.67
N LEU A 47 0.24 -4.42 0.06
CA LEU A 47 -0.17 -3.02 0.11
C LEU A 47 -0.81 -2.65 -1.20
N GLU A 48 -2.02 -2.09 -1.16
CA GLU A 48 -2.75 -1.65 -2.34
C GLU A 48 -3.22 -0.21 -2.15
N MET A 49 -3.11 0.60 -3.19
CA MET A 49 -3.62 1.98 -3.22
C MET A 49 -4.33 2.27 -4.53
N VAL A 50 -5.34 3.14 -4.46
CA VAL A 50 -6.14 3.53 -5.63
C VAL A 50 -6.57 4.99 -5.51
N HIS A 51 -6.69 5.65 -6.66
CA HIS A 51 -7.35 6.96 -6.74
C HIS A 51 -8.87 6.82 -6.76
N GLN A 52 -9.52 7.85 -6.25
CA GLN A 52 -10.96 8.02 -6.43
C GLN A 52 -11.30 8.04 -7.92
N SER A 53 -12.26 7.24 -8.32
CA SER A 53 -12.70 7.07 -9.71
C SER A 53 -14.11 7.60 -9.98
N LYS A 54 -14.90 7.81 -8.92
CA LYS A 54 -16.28 8.33 -8.98
C LYS A 54 -16.51 9.40 -7.91
N PRO A 55 -17.47 10.30 -8.09
CA PRO A 55 -17.87 11.25 -7.05
C PRO A 55 -18.18 10.54 -5.74
N LYS A 56 -17.91 11.22 -4.63
CA LYS A 56 -18.34 10.76 -3.32
C LYS A 56 -19.88 10.76 -3.29
N PRO A 57 -20.54 9.64 -2.96
CA PRO A 57 -21.99 9.62 -2.83
C PRO A 57 -22.44 10.54 -1.72
N PRO A 58 -23.58 11.23 -1.87
CA PRO A 58 -24.11 12.12 -0.84
C PRO A 58 -24.45 11.39 0.47
N THR A 59 -24.87 10.15 0.37
CA THR A 59 -25.13 9.24 1.49
C THR A 59 -24.55 7.86 1.17
N GLY A 60 -23.95 7.19 2.15
CA GLY A 60 -23.49 5.82 1.97
C GLY A 60 -21.99 5.62 2.22
N SER A 61 -21.47 4.48 1.79
CA SER A 61 -20.10 4.08 2.03
C SER A 61 -19.08 4.95 1.30
N THR A 62 -18.03 5.37 1.99
CA THR A 62 -16.87 6.05 1.39
C THR A 62 -16.12 5.15 0.41
N GLU A 63 -16.31 3.83 0.49
CA GLU A 63 -15.67 2.84 -0.39
C GLU A 63 -16.20 2.91 -1.83
N SER A 64 -17.44 3.35 -2.03
CA SER A 64 -18.10 3.32 -3.35
C SER A 64 -17.49 4.27 -4.40
N GLY A 65 -16.65 5.20 -3.97
CA GLY A 65 -15.91 6.09 -4.88
C GLY A 65 -14.62 5.52 -5.48
N PHE A 66 -14.25 4.27 -5.14
CA PHE A 66 -12.95 3.68 -5.50
C PHE A 66 -13.11 2.37 -6.28
N ASP A 67 -12.42 2.26 -7.41
CA ASP A 67 -12.43 1.06 -8.26
C ASP A 67 -11.14 0.26 -8.09
N TRP A 68 -11.15 -0.69 -7.17
CA TRP A 68 -10.01 -1.55 -6.85
C TRP A 68 -9.66 -2.55 -7.95
N ALA A 69 -10.57 -2.82 -8.87
CA ALA A 69 -10.32 -3.77 -9.94
C ALA A 69 -9.52 -3.15 -11.10
N LYS A 70 -9.71 -1.86 -11.35
CA LYS A 70 -9.23 -1.21 -12.56
C LYS A 70 -7.91 -0.43 -12.38
N ASP A 71 -7.80 0.37 -11.34
CA ASP A 71 -6.76 1.41 -11.25
C ASP A 71 -5.86 1.26 -10.03
N LYS A 72 -5.86 0.11 -9.37
CA LYS A 72 -5.03 -0.08 -8.18
C LYS A 72 -3.55 -0.24 -8.49
N ILE A 73 -2.73 0.38 -7.67
CA ILE A 73 -1.31 0.09 -7.55
C ILE A 73 -1.16 -0.88 -6.38
N PHE A 74 -0.38 -1.94 -6.57
CA PHE A 74 -0.14 -2.91 -5.51
C PHE A 74 1.33 -3.28 -5.40
N MET A 75 1.76 -3.64 -4.18
CA MET A 75 3.10 -4.10 -3.88
C MET A 75 3.04 -5.18 -2.79
N SER A 76 3.76 -6.29 -2.99
CA SER A 76 4.04 -7.23 -1.92
C SER A 76 5.24 -6.73 -1.11
N LEU A 77 5.08 -6.63 0.19
CA LEU A 77 6.13 -6.16 1.08
C LEU A 77 6.99 -7.33 1.56
N LYS A 78 8.30 -7.14 1.52
CA LYS A 78 9.27 -8.03 2.16
C LYS A 78 9.35 -7.72 3.66
N ASP A 79 9.82 -8.66 4.44
CA ASP A 79 9.98 -8.53 5.90
C ASP A 79 10.78 -7.27 6.31
N LEU A 80 11.91 -7.00 5.66
CA LEU A 80 12.71 -5.78 5.92
C LEU A 80 11.99 -4.48 5.53
N GLU A 81 11.12 -4.53 4.53
CA GLU A 81 10.32 -3.38 4.13
C GLU A 81 9.19 -3.12 5.14
N ILE A 82 8.57 -4.18 5.65
CA ILE A 82 7.60 -4.11 6.75
C ILE A 82 8.27 -3.52 7.99
N ALA A 83 9.44 -4.05 8.37
CA ALA A 83 10.23 -3.51 9.49
C ALA A 83 10.64 -2.04 9.27
N GLY A 84 10.93 -1.67 8.02
CA GLY A 84 11.22 -0.28 7.62
C GLY A 84 10.03 0.65 7.84
N ILE A 85 8.81 0.24 7.49
CA ILE A 85 7.59 1.02 7.74
C ILE A 85 7.38 1.20 9.24
N ILE A 86 7.51 0.12 10.02
CA ILE A 86 7.43 0.18 11.49
C ILE A 86 8.48 1.16 12.04
N GLY A 87 9.73 1.09 11.53
CA GLY A 87 10.81 1.98 11.91
C GLY A 87 10.50 3.47 11.69
N VAL A 88 9.81 3.81 10.60
CA VAL A 88 9.32 5.18 10.36
C VAL A 88 8.24 5.57 11.38
N ILE A 89 7.27 4.68 11.63
CA ILE A 89 6.17 4.95 12.57
C ILE A 89 6.68 5.21 13.98
N ILE A 90 7.69 4.46 14.44
CA ILE A 90 8.26 4.62 15.79
C ILE A 90 9.41 5.62 15.88
N GLY A 91 9.75 6.29 14.78
CA GLY A 91 10.75 7.36 14.74
C GLY A 91 12.21 6.91 14.75
N ILE A 92 12.50 5.63 14.45
CA ILE A 92 13.89 5.13 14.25
C ILE A 92 14.43 5.54 12.89
N LYS A 93 13.54 5.75 11.92
CA LYS A 93 13.86 6.23 10.56
C LYS A 93 13.00 7.44 10.24
N ASP A 94 13.55 8.38 9.49
CA ASP A 94 12.81 9.54 8.99
C ASP A 94 11.94 9.16 7.79
N GLU A 95 12.46 8.29 6.93
CA GLU A 95 11.76 7.83 5.72
C GLU A 95 12.15 6.40 5.33
N LEU A 96 11.28 5.78 4.53
CA LEU A 96 11.54 4.54 3.79
C LEU A 96 11.26 4.77 2.32
N LYS A 97 12.20 4.39 1.45
CA LYS A 97 12.02 4.33 0.00
C LYS A 97 12.33 2.93 -0.49
N VAL A 98 11.41 2.35 -1.25
CA VAL A 98 11.52 1.01 -1.83
C VAL A 98 11.23 1.08 -3.31
N ILE A 99 12.01 0.35 -4.11
CA ILE A 99 11.78 0.21 -5.54
C ILE A 99 11.80 -1.28 -5.87
N HIS A 100 10.68 -1.77 -6.38
CA HIS A 100 10.59 -3.11 -6.96
C HIS A 100 10.67 -3.00 -8.48
N LYS A 101 11.70 -3.56 -9.06
CA LYS A 101 11.82 -3.78 -10.50
C LYS A 101 11.30 -5.18 -10.81
N HIS A 102 10.38 -5.27 -11.73
CA HIS A 102 9.85 -6.55 -12.21
C HIS A 102 10.53 -6.83 -13.56
N PRO A 103 11.53 -7.72 -13.61
CA PRO A 103 12.17 -8.07 -14.87
C PRO A 103 11.10 -8.67 -15.79
N ILE A 104 11.00 -8.12 -16.98
CA ILE A 104 10.32 -8.72 -18.11
C ILE A 104 11.45 -9.06 -19.08
N ASP A 105 11.37 -10.19 -19.73
CA ASP A 105 12.30 -10.54 -20.82
C ASP A 105 12.17 -9.49 -21.91
N GLY A 106 13.13 -8.55 -21.96
CA GLY A 106 13.12 -7.43 -22.89
C GLY A 106 13.96 -6.23 -22.44
N PRO A 107 14.03 -5.17 -23.26
CA PRO A 107 14.78 -3.96 -22.96
C PRO A 107 14.34 -3.30 -21.64
N GLU A 108 15.28 -2.64 -20.96
CA GLU A 108 15.05 -1.98 -19.65
C GLU A 108 13.87 -0.99 -19.67
N GLU A 109 13.58 -0.40 -20.81
CA GLU A 109 12.46 0.53 -21.03
C GLU A 109 11.08 -0.13 -20.87
N GLN A 110 10.99 -1.45 -21.02
CA GLN A 110 9.76 -2.23 -20.87
C GLN A 110 9.56 -2.76 -19.45
N GLN A 111 10.49 -2.52 -18.53
CA GLN A 111 10.37 -3.03 -17.18
C GLN A 111 9.27 -2.28 -16.40
N LYS A 112 8.38 -3.07 -15.80
CA LYS A 112 7.45 -2.57 -14.79
C LYS A 112 8.22 -2.27 -13.51
N SER A 113 8.04 -1.08 -12.95
CA SER A 113 8.58 -0.76 -11.63
C SER A 113 7.48 -0.25 -10.72
N SER A 114 7.58 -0.60 -9.44
CA SER A 114 6.71 -0.08 -8.39
C SER A 114 7.57 0.57 -7.32
N THR A 115 7.13 1.71 -6.81
CA THR A 115 7.84 2.45 -5.76
C THR A 115 6.94 2.61 -4.55
N LEU A 116 7.53 2.63 -3.37
CA LEU A 116 6.89 2.94 -2.10
C LEU A 116 7.75 3.97 -1.36
N GLU A 117 7.14 5.06 -0.97
CA GLU A 117 7.71 6.05 -0.06
C GLU A 117 6.83 6.14 1.18
N VAL A 118 7.46 6.06 2.35
CA VAL A 118 6.80 6.23 3.65
C VAL A 118 7.61 7.21 4.47
N ARG A 119 6.96 8.25 5.00
CA ARG A 119 7.62 9.23 5.88
C ARG A 119 6.65 9.83 6.88
N MET A 120 7.17 10.26 8.03
CA MET A 120 6.42 11.11 8.93
C MET A 120 6.40 12.54 8.38
N ASN A 121 5.24 13.16 8.44
CA ASN A 121 5.05 14.56 8.07
C ASN A 121 4.40 15.29 9.24
N ASP A 122 4.97 16.43 9.63
CA ASP A 122 4.37 17.32 10.62
C ASP A 122 3.60 18.42 9.89
N PHE A 123 2.31 18.45 10.07
CA PHE A 123 1.46 19.48 9.53
C PHE A 123 0.72 20.19 10.67
N ARG A 124 1.12 21.42 10.95
CA ARG A 124 0.54 22.26 12.02
C ARG A 124 0.55 21.58 13.40
N GLY A 125 1.65 20.92 13.76
CA GLY A 125 1.82 20.23 15.03
C GLY A 125 1.14 18.85 15.11
N THR A 126 0.51 18.40 14.02
CA THR A 126 -0.06 17.04 13.93
C THR A 126 0.83 16.17 13.07
N LYS A 127 1.36 15.09 13.65
CA LYS A 127 2.14 14.09 12.92
C LYS A 127 1.21 13.21 12.11
N ASN A 128 1.48 13.09 10.82
CA ASN A 128 0.78 12.21 9.89
C ASN A 128 1.79 11.27 9.23
N LEU A 129 1.41 10.01 9.01
CA LEU A 129 2.19 9.10 8.20
C LEU A 129 1.80 9.24 6.74
N LEU A 130 2.70 9.77 5.94
CA LEU A 130 2.51 9.90 4.50
C LEU A 130 2.98 8.62 3.82
N ILE A 131 2.08 8.00 3.06
CA ILE A 131 2.37 6.83 2.23
C ILE A 131 2.09 7.19 0.78
N LYS A 132 3.09 6.99 -0.08
CA LYS A 132 2.98 7.21 -1.52
C LYS A 132 3.43 5.95 -2.25
N MET A 133 2.58 5.44 -3.12
CA MET A 133 2.93 4.37 -4.05
C MET A 133 2.90 4.88 -5.48
N GLY A 134 3.81 4.38 -6.28
CA GLY A 134 3.87 4.70 -7.69
C GLY A 134 4.14 3.47 -8.54
N GLN A 135 3.73 3.51 -9.80
CA GLN A 135 3.93 2.45 -10.76
C GLN A 135 4.22 3.03 -12.15
N LYS A 136 5.26 2.48 -12.78
CA LYS A 136 5.53 2.66 -14.20
C LYS A 136 5.01 1.42 -14.94
N LYS A 137 4.17 1.62 -15.95
CA LYS A 137 3.67 0.53 -16.80
C LYS A 137 4.75 0.14 -17.83
N PRO A 138 4.83 -1.13 -18.24
CA PRO A 138 5.72 -1.57 -19.31
C PRO A 138 5.46 -0.77 -20.58
N GLY A 139 6.53 -0.33 -21.26
CA GLY A 139 6.43 0.40 -22.53
C GLY A 139 5.83 1.80 -22.46
N SER A 140 5.58 2.32 -21.26
CA SER A 140 5.06 3.67 -21.04
C SER A 140 6.08 4.57 -20.36
N THR A 141 6.10 5.84 -20.75
CA THR A 141 6.80 6.89 -19.99
C THR A 141 5.94 7.40 -18.83
N GLU A 142 4.65 7.05 -18.81
CA GLU A 142 3.73 7.50 -17.78
C GLU A 142 3.99 6.80 -16.45
N TYR A 143 4.06 7.62 -15.41
CA TYR A 143 4.18 7.20 -14.03
C TYR A 143 2.92 7.59 -13.26
N THR A 144 2.22 6.59 -12.77
CA THR A 144 1.03 6.80 -11.94
C THR A 144 1.43 6.71 -10.47
N SER A 145 1.02 7.66 -9.64
CA SER A 145 1.26 7.60 -8.20
C SER A 145 0.01 7.96 -7.41
N VAL A 146 -0.16 7.31 -6.28
CA VAL A 146 -1.23 7.55 -5.30
C VAL A 146 -0.59 7.85 -3.96
N GLN A 147 -1.13 8.83 -3.24
CA GLN A 147 -0.64 9.26 -1.92
C GLN A 147 -1.79 9.37 -0.93
N ILE A 148 -1.52 8.97 0.32
CA ILE A 148 -2.46 9.11 1.43
C ILE A 148 -1.71 9.58 2.69
N ALA A 149 -2.38 10.38 3.53
CA ALA A 149 -1.87 10.78 4.84
C ALA A 149 -2.71 10.10 5.92
N LEU A 150 -2.09 9.24 6.70
CA LEU A 150 -2.73 8.54 7.81
C LEU A 150 -2.60 9.37 9.08
N GLN A 151 -3.70 9.51 9.81
CA GLN A 151 -3.74 10.16 11.12
C GLN A 151 -3.08 9.27 12.20
N PRO A 152 -2.76 9.81 13.38
CA PRO A 152 -2.11 9.05 14.45
C PRO A 152 -2.79 7.71 14.77
N GLU A 153 -4.10 7.71 14.93
CA GLU A 153 -4.88 6.50 15.22
C GLU A 153 -4.79 5.46 14.09
N ASP A 154 -4.79 5.90 12.83
CA ASP A 154 -4.68 5.00 11.68
C ASP A 154 -3.32 4.28 11.63
N PHE A 155 -2.23 5.03 11.81
CA PHE A 155 -0.91 4.41 11.71
C PHE A 155 -0.51 3.62 12.97
N ILE A 156 -1.14 3.87 14.13
CA ILE A 156 -1.03 2.99 15.29
C ILE A 156 -1.64 1.61 14.96
N VAL A 157 -2.86 1.59 14.41
CA VAL A 157 -3.50 0.33 13.97
C VAL A 157 -2.68 -0.36 12.89
N LEU A 158 -2.18 0.40 11.90
CA LEU A 158 -1.30 -0.12 10.86
C LEU A 158 -0.07 -0.80 11.44
N ARG A 159 0.60 -0.16 12.40
CA ARG A 159 1.77 -0.71 13.10
C ARG A 159 1.46 -2.07 13.73
N LEU A 160 0.36 -2.17 14.51
CA LEU A 160 -0.02 -3.42 15.16
C LEU A 160 -0.25 -4.57 14.16
N ILE A 161 -0.86 -4.26 13.02
CA ILE A 161 -1.06 -5.24 11.93
C ILE A 161 0.27 -5.69 11.34
N LEU A 162 1.19 -4.78 11.08
CA LEU A 162 2.50 -5.08 10.53
C LEU A 162 3.38 -5.86 11.51
N GLU A 163 3.36 -5.51 12.80
CA GLU A 163 4.04 -6.28 13.85
C GLU A 163 3.49 -7.71 13.94
N GLY A 164 2.17 -7.88 13.87
CA GLY A 164 1.52 -9.19 13.82
C GLY A 164 1.91 -10.00 12.57
N ALA A 165 2.07 -9.34 11.43
CA ALA A 165 2.52 -9.99 10.20
C ALA A 165 3.98 -10.47 10.32
N ILE A 166 4.88 -9.65 10.88
CA ILE A 166 6.29 -10.04 11.15
C ILE A 166 6.34 -11.27 12.06
N LYS A 167 5.61 -11.26 13.17
CA LYS A 167 5.53 -12.43 14.06
C LYS A 167 5.11 -13.69 13.31
N LYS A 168 4.10 -13.58 12.47
CA LYS A 168 3.60 -14.70 11.67
C LYS A 168 4.61 -15.20 10.63
N ILE A 169 5.39 -14.30 10.00
CA ILE A 169 6.44 -14.64 9.06
C ILE A 169 7.56 -15.45 9.74
N TYR A 170 7.92 -15.11 10.96
CA TYR A 170 9.02 -15.74 11.70
C TYR A 170 8.55 -16.86 12.66
N GLY A 171 7.27 -17.09 12.80
CA GLY A 171 6.71 -18.15 13.65
C GLY A 171 6.84 -17.87 15.15
N VAL A 172 6.80 -16.61 15.58
CA VAL A 172 6.94 -16.17 16.96
C VAL A 172 5.69 -15.45 17.45
#